data_d11ad7f1da1e6fe798d2cbcff0b13964
#
_entry.id   d11ad7f1da1e6fe798d2cbcff0b13964
#
_cell.length_a   1.000
_cell.length_b   1.000
_cell.length_c   1.000
_cell.angle_alpha   90.00
_cell.angle_beta   90.00
_cell.angle_gamma   90.00
#
_symmetry.space_group_name_H-M   'P 1'
#
loop_
_entity.id
_entity.type
_entity.pdbx_description
1 polymer ?
#
loop_
_entity_poly.entity_id
_entity_poly.type
_entity_poly.pdbx_seq_one_letter_code
_entity_poly.pdbx_strand_id
1 'polypeptide(L)'
;MKLYVSPRAPSPRRVTMFIAEKGITGIEAVTVEIGKGEHRHPDFVAKSPLAKIPVLELDDGRMLGETRAICTYLDGIFPEPNLMGRDPAERAFIEMADRRVEHYLSGTIAHWVRHCHPGLAPLEQPQFPDFGASQGQKLRGIARWLDGDLAHRPFVAGERFTIADITAFCALEFARGLMKFKPGDEQMPHLQAWRDRIAERPSAAALP
;
A
#
# COMPACT_ATOMS: atom_id res chain seq x y z
N MET A 1 -4.16 -21.29 1.93
CA MET A 1 -4.72 -19.94 1.59
C MET A 1 -4.26 -19.53 0.20
N LYS A 2 -5.07 -18.67 -0.52
CA LYS A 2 -4.69 -18.07 -1.81
C LYS A 2 -4.82 -16.58 -1.77
N LEU A 3 -3.85 -15.86 -2.31
CA LEU A 3 -3.87 -14.39 -2.38
C LEU A 3 -4.02 -13.95 -3.84
N TYR A 4 -5.16 -13.36 -4.17
CA TYR A 4 -5.44 -12.81 -5.49
C TYR A 4 -4.80 -11.43 -5.60
N VAL A 5 -3.90 -11.26 -6.57
CA VAL A 5 -3.04 -10.09 -6.74
C VAL A 5 -2.97 -9.66 -8.19
N SER A 6 -2.47 -8.45 -8.44
CA SER A 6 -2.05 -8.04 -9.77
C SER A 6 -0.67 -7.40 -9.70
N PRO A 7 0.23 -7.74 -10.62
CA PRO A 7 1.54 -7.10 -10.69
C PRO A 7 1.42 -5.58 -10.81
N ARG A 8 2.32 -4.85 -10.15
CA ARG A 8 2.39 -3.38 -10.16
C ARG A 8 1.26 -2.63 -9.44
N ALA A 9 0.24 -3.31 -8.92
CA ALA A 9 -0.80 -2.66 -8.13
C ALA A 9 -0.30 -2.38 -6.70
N PRO A 10 -0.49 -1.15 -6.15
CA PRO A 10 0.09 -0.77 -4.86
C PRO A 10 -0.56 -1.52 -3.69
N SER A 11 -1.86 -1.79 -3.75
CA SER A 11 -2.58 -2.46 -2.65
C SER A 11 -2.17 -3.92 -2.45
N PRO A 12 -2.09 -4.78 -3.48
CA PRO A 12 -1.51 -6.12 -3.33
C PRO A 12 -0.06 -6.09 -2.84
N ARG A 13 0.76 -5.16 -3.33
CA ARG A 13 2.16 -5.02 -2.90
C ARG A 13 2.30 -4.81 -1.40
N ARG A 14 1.37 -4.11 -0.77
CA ARG A 14 1.36 -3.96 0.70
C ARG A 14 1.22 -5.30 1.39
N VAL A 15 0.35 -6.19 0.89
CA VAL A 15 0.15 -7.52 1.48
C VAL A 15 1.35 -8.42 1.22
N THR A 16 1.89 -8.43 -0.01
CA THR A 16 3.06 -9.27 -0.32
C THR A 16 4.31 -8.83 0.44
N MET A 17 4.52 -7.52 0.61
CA MET A 17 5.60 -7.00 1.44
C MET A 17 5.41 -7.38 2.91
N PHE A 18 4.17 -7.30 3.43
CA PHE A 18 3.84 -7.72 4.80
C PHE A 18 4.10 -9.22 5.02
N ILE A 19 3.69 -10.07 4.08
CA ILE A 19 3.95 -11.51 4.07
C ILE A 19 5.46 -11.79 4.11
N ALA A 20 6.22 -11.10 3.25
CA ALA A 20 7.67 -11.26 3.17
C ALA A 20 8.39 -10.80 4.46
N GLU A 21 7.98 -9.69 5.06
CA GLU A 21 8.53 -9.20 6.34
C GLU A 21 8.29 -10.19 7.49
N LYS A 22 7.16 -10.88 7.47
CA LYS A 22 6.82 -11.90 8.47
C LYS A 22 7.41 -13.29 8.15
N GLY A 23 8.04 -13.47 7.00
CA GLY A 23 8.54 -14.77 6.57
C GLY A 23 7.42 -15.82 6.39
N ILE A 24 6.19 -15.38 6.12
CA ILE A 24 5.04 -16.27 5.93
C ILE A 24 5.21 -17.04 4.62
N THR A 25 5.06 -18.36 4.68
CA THR A 25 5.09 -19.26 3.53
C THR A 25 3.75 -20.01 3.38
N GLY A 26 3.55 -20.68 2.24
CA GLY A 26 2.35 -21.50 2.02
C GLY A 26 1.11 -20.72 1.60
N ILE A 27 1.24 -19.43 1.24
CA ILE A 27 0.17 -18.68 0.59
C ILE A 27 0.44 -18.67 -0.92
N GLU A 28 -0.45 -19.25 -1.70
CA GLU A 28 -0.39 -19.27 -3.16
C GLU A 28 -0.78 -17.90 -3.72
N ALA A 29 0.07 -17.29 -4.54
CA ALA A 29 -0.27 -16.06 -5.26
C ALA A 29 -0.99 -16.39 -6.57
N VAL A 30 -2.19 -15.84 -6.75
CA VAL A 30 -3.01 -15.99 -7.96
C VAL A 30 -3.09 -14.65 -8.67
N THR A 31 -2.52 -14.57 -9.88
CA THR A 31 -2.53 -13.33 -10.67
C THR A 31 -3.91 -13.05 -11.25
N VAL A 32 -4.36 -11.81 -11.09
CA VAL A 32 -5.57 -11.24 -11.71
C VAL A 32 -5.14 -10.13 -12.66
N GLU A 33 -5.36 -10.34 -13.95
CA GLU A 33 -4.97 -9.40 -15.01
C GLU A 33 -5.95 -8.21 -15.10
N ILE A 34 -5.76 -7.21 -14.23
CA ILE A 34 -6.66 -6.05 -14.20
C ILE A 34 -6.70 -5.26 -15.52
N GLY A 35 -5.57 -5.25 -16.26
CA GLY A 35 -5.50 -4.64 -17.59
C GLY A 35 -6.38 -5.34 -18.64
N LYS A 36 -6.69 -6.64 -18.45
CA LYS A 36 -7.61 -7.42 -19.27
C LYS A 36 -9.05 -7.41 -18.73
N GLY A 37 -9.30 -6.75 -17.60
CA GLY A 37 -10.62 -6.68 -16.99
C GLY A 37 -11.03 -7.91 -16.18
N GLU A 38 -10.13 -8.86 -15.91
CA GLU A 38 -10.43 -10.10 -15.17
C GLU A 38 -11.06 -9.84 -13.79
N HIS A 39 -10.65 -8.74 -13.11
CA HIS A 39 -11.25 -8.33 -11.84
C HIS A 39 -12.74 -7.96 -11.93
N ARG A 40 -13.27 -7.74 -13.14
CA ARG A 40 -14.69 -7.44 -13.42
C ARG A 40 -15.47 -8.64 -13.92
N HIS A 41 -14.79 -9.77 -14.13
CA HIS A 41 -15.46 -11.01 -14.55
C HIS A 41 -16.35 -11.53 -13.40
N PRO A 42 -17.54 -12.10 -13.71
CA PRO A 42 -18.46 -12.62 -12.68
C PRO A 42 -17.81 -13.55 -11.66
N ASP A 43 -16.93 -14.44 -12.09
CA ASP A 43 -16.23 -15.39 -11.21
C ASP A 43 -15.31 -14.70 -10.19
N PHE A 44 -14.73 -13.55 -10.54
CA PHE A 44 -13.94 -12.75 -9.61
C PHE A 44 -14.83 -11.84 -8.76
N VAL A 45 -15.87 -11.27 -9.34
CA VAL A 45 -16.84 -10.45 -8.59
C VAL A 45 -17.52 -11.27 -7.49
N ALA A 46 -17.74 -12.57 -7.70
CA ALA A 46 -18.23 -13.47 -6.64
C ALA A 46 -17.27 -13.57 -5.44
N LYS A 47 -15.94 -13.37 -5.66
CA LYS A 47 -14.90 -13.34 -4.61
C LYS A 47 -14.71 -11.94 -4.04
N SER A 48 -14.85 -10.92 -4.85
CA SER A 48 -14.67 -9.51 -4.52
C SER A 48 -15.80 -8.67 -5.09
N PRO A 49 -16.89 -8.45 -4.36
CA PRO A 49 -18.09 -7.75 -4.88
C PRO A 49 -17.81 -6.33 -5.41
N LEU A 50 -16.77 -5.69 -4.92
CA LEU A 50 -16.32 -4.37 -5.39
C LEU A 50 -15.30 -4.45 -6.55
N ALA A 51 -15.04 -5.66 -7.08
CA ALA A 51 -14.05 -5.89 -8.14
C ALA A 51 -12.66 -5.31 -7.77
N LYS A 52 -12.24 -5.47 -6.51
CA LYS A 52 -10.96 -4.96 -5.99
C LYS A 52 -10.00 -6.09 -5.64
N ILE A 53 -8.71 -5.80 -5.76
CA ILE A 53 -7.61 -6.61 -5.28
C ILE A 53 -6.80 -5.82 -4.24
N PRO A 54 -6.14 -6.49 -3.29
CA PRO A 54 -6.03 -7.93 -3.08
C PRO A 54 -7.28 -8.56 -2.44
N VAL A 55 -7.40 -9.89 -2.59
CA VAL A 55 -8.34 -10.73 -1.84
C VAL A 55 -7.57 -11.92 -1.33
N LEU A 56 -7.75 -12.29 -0.06
CA LEU A 56 -7.24 -13.51 0.54
C LEU A 56 -8.38 -14.53 0.66
N GLU A 57 -8.23 -15.67 -0.01
CA GLU A 57 -9.07 -16.85 0.16
C GLU A 57 -8.51 -17.67 1.31
N LEU A 58 -9.30 -17.84 2.36
CA LEU A 58 -8.96 -18.65 3.52
C LEU A 58 -9.13 -20.15 3.22
N ASP A 59 -8.57 -21.00 4.07
CA ASP A 59 -8.64 -22.47 3.87
C ASP A 59 -10.09 -23.02 4.01
N ASP A 60 -10.97 -22.28 4.67
CA ASP A 60 -12.40 -22.59 4.77
C ASP A 60 -13.26 -22.00 3.63
N GLY A 61 -12.62 -21.39 2.62
CA GLY A 61 -13.27 -20.81 1.44
C GLY A 61 -13.83 -19.41 1.62
N ARG A 62 -13.74 -18.80 2.82
CA ARG A 62 -14.12 -17.39 3.00
C ARG A 62 -13.17 -16.45 2.29
N MET A 63 -13.73 -15.38 1.72
CA MET A 63 -13.00 -14.34 1.03
C MET A 63 -12.81 -13.13 1.95
N LEU A 64 -11.55 -12.71 2.14
CA LEU A 64 -11.19 -11.53 2.93
C LEU A 64 -10.59 -10.48 1.99
N GLY A 65 -11.30 -9.38 1.82
CA GLY A 65 -10.84 -8.19 1.10
C GLY A 65 -10.16 -7.20 2.03
N GLU A 66 -9.82 -6.03 1.47
CA GLU A 66 -9.17 -4.91 2.14
C GLU A 66 -7.77 -5.24 2.68
N THR A 67 -6.77 -4.55 2.15
CA THR A 67 -5.34 -4.75 2.50
C THR A 67 -5.11 -4.78 4.00
N ARG A 68 -5.72 -3.82 4.72
CA ARG A 68 -5.54 -3.71 6.17
C ARG A 68 -6.16 -4.88 6.93
N ALA A 69 -7.34 -5.33 6.51
CA ALA A 69 -8.01 -6.48 7.12
C ALA A 69 -7.21 -7.78 6.88
N ILE A 70 -6.67 -7.96 5.67
CA ILE A 70 -5.81 -9.10 5.34
C ILE A 70 -4.57 -9.10 6.23
N CYS A 71 -3.87 -7.97 6.37
CA CYS A 71 -2.71 -7.87 7.23
C CYS A 71 -3.06 -8.10 8.71
N THR A 72 -4.22 -7.62 9.18
CA THR A 72 -4.71 -7.88 10.55
C THR A 72 -4.92 -9.36 10.80
N TYR A 73 -5.55 -10.06 9.86
CA TYR A 73 -5.77 -11.51 9.95
C TYR A 73 -4.44 -12.26 9.99
N LEU A 74 -3.52 -11.93 9.07
CA LEU A 74 -2.21 -12.54 9.00
C LEU A 74 -1.37 -12.28 10.26
N ASP A 75 -1.44 -11.07 10.83
CA ASP A 75 -0.75 -10.75 12.09
C ASP A 75 -1.28 -11.57 13.26
N GLY A 76 -2.59 -11.84 13.28
CA GLY A 76 -3.22 -12.64 14.31
C GLY A 76 -2.80 -14.11 14.31
N ILE A 77 -2.58 -14.70 13.14
CA ILE A 77 -2.14 -16.10 13.01
C ILE A 77 -0.61 -16.28 12.96
N PHE A 78 0.10 -15.23 12.59
CA PHE A 78 1.57 -15.15 12.58
C PHE A 78 2.02 -13.91 13.37
N PRO A 79 2.05 -13.96 14.72
CA PRO A 79 2.27 -12.75 15.52
C PRO A 79 3.68 -12.17 15.40
N GLU A 80 4.70 -12.98 15.04
CA GLU A 80 6.08 -12.52 14.93
C GLU A 80 6.62 -12.62 13.49
N PRO A 81 7.51 -11.69 13.09
CA PRO A 81 7.84 -10.46 13.79
C PRO A 81 6.63 -9.52 13.88
N ASN A 82 6.43 -8.87 15.02
CA ASN A 82 5.27 -8.01 15.24
C ASN A 82 5.37 -6.71 14.42
N LEU A 83 4.39 -6.45 13.55
CA LEU A 83 4.33 -5.25 12.71
C LEU A 83 3.15 -4.32 13.05
N MET A 84 2.26 -4.74 13.97
CA MET A 84 1.00 -4.06 14.23
C MET A 84 0.78 -3.63 15.68
N GLY A 85 1.79 -3.83 16.53
CA GLY A 85 1.76 -3.43 17.94
C GLY A 85 1.57 -4.61 18.92
N ARG A 86 2.32 -4.58 20.01
CA ARG A 86 2.37 -5.65 21.02
C ARG A 86 1.34 -5.46 22.12
N ASP A 87 1.08 -4.21 22.48
CA ASP A 87 0.11 -3.83 23.50
C ASP A 87 -0.98 -2.89 22.92
N PRO A 88 -2.05 -2.61 23.63
CA PRO A 88 -3.15 -1.78 23.15
C PRO A 88 -2.72 -0.36 22.76
N ALA A 89 -1.78 0.24 23.48
CA ALA A 89 -1.32 1.60 23.18
C ALA A 89 -0.47 1.63 21.91
N GLU A 90 0.52 0.74 21.80
CA GLU A 90 1.35 0.61 20.61
C GLU A 90 0.49 0.33 19.35
N ARG A 91 -0.49 -0.59 19.47
CA ARG A 91 -1.44 -0.89 18.38
C ARG A 91 -2.21 0.34 17.94
N ALA A 92 -2.71 1.13 18.88
CA ALA A 92 -3.47 2.34 18.56
C ALA A 92 -2.61 3.39 17.86
N PHE A 93 -1.36 3.60 18.29
CA PHE A 93 -0.45 4.55 17.65
C PHE A 93 -0.01 4.10 16.25
N ILE A 94 0.30 2.82 16.07
CA ILE A 94 0.61 2.27 14.74
C ILE A 94 -0.59 2.35 13.82
N GLU A 95 -1.80 2.00 14.30
CA GLU A 95 -3.04 2.14 13.54
C GLU A 95 -3.30 3.58 13.14
N MET A 96 -3.15 4.52 14.05
CA MET A 96 -3.29 5.95 13.76
C MET A 96 -2.30 6.40 12.67
N ALA A 97 -1.04 5.98 12.76
CA ALA A 97 -0.03 6.31 11.76
C ALA A 97 -0.36 5.70 10.39
N ASP A 98 -0.74 4.42 10.35
CA ASP A 98 -1.13 3.71 9.14
C ASP A 98 -2.38 4.32 8.49
N ARG A 99 -3.42 4.68 9.29
CA ARG A 99 -4.62 5.37 8.77
C ARG A 99 -4.30 6.75 8.20
N ARG A 100 -3.44 7.52 8.85
CA ARG A 100 -2.98 8.82 8.32
C ARG A 100 -2.30 8.65 6.97
N VAL A 101 -1.38 7.71 6.86
CA VAL A 101 -0.69 7.42 5.60
C VAL A 101 -1.66 6.89 4.55
N GLU A 102 -2.56 5.97 4.91
CA GLU A 102 -3.50 5.41 3.94
C GLU A 102 -4.47 6.45 3.40
N HIS A 103 -5.12 7.22 4.27
CA HIS A 103 -6.13 8.17 3.84
C HIS A 103 -5.52 9.42 3.19
N TYR A 104 -4.47 9.97 3.79
CA TYR A 104 -3.93 11.25 3.32
C TYR A 104 -2.85 11.06 2.24
N LEU A 105 -1.87 10.19 2.43
CA LEU A 105 -0.80 9.99 1.44
C LEU A 105 -1.25 9.08 0.30
N SER A 106 -1.63 7.85 0.61
CA SER A 106 -1.96 6.82 -0.40
C SER A 106 -3.23 7.18 -1.18
N GLY A 107 -4.27 7.67 -0.51
CA GLY A 107 -5.51 8.11 -1.14
C GLY A 107 -5.27 9.28 -2.10
N THR A 108 -4.51 10.28 -1.68
CA THR A 108 -4.17 11.44 -2.51
C THR A 108 -3.33 11.03 -3.72
N ILE A 109 -2.34 10.15 -3.55
CA ILE A 109 -1.56 9.58 -4.65
C ILE A 109 -2.47 8.80 -5.62
N ALA A 110 -3.36 7.98 -5.09
CA ALA A 110 -4.26 7.18 -5.91
C ALA A 110 -5.16 8.07 -6.80
N HIS A 111 -5.73 9.15 -6.24
CA HIS A 111 -6.51 10.10 -7.01
C HIS A 111 -5.67 10.85 -8.05
N TRP A 112 -4.48 11.34 -7.67
CA TRP A 112 -3.60 11.99 -8.61
C TRP A 112 -3.26 11.09 -9.80
N VAL A 113 -2.78 9.87 -9.53
CA VAL A 113 -2.36 8.92 -10.57
C VAL A 113 -3.55 8.50 -11.44
N ARG A 114 -4.70 8.17 -10.83
CA ARG A 114 -5.89 7.70 -11.56
C ARG A 114 -6.45 8.74 -12.51
N HIS A 115 -6.48 10.01 -12.11
CA HIS A 115 -7.09 11.07 -12.90
C HIS A 115 -6.10 11.79 -13.84
N CYS A 116 -4.78 11.60 -13.68
CA CYS A 116 -3.78 12.25 -14.52
C CYS A 116 -2.95 11.31 -15.41
N HIS A 117 -2.79 10.03 -15.00
CA HIS A 117 -1.96 9.12 -15.79
C HIS A 117 -2.77 8.43 -16.89
N PRO A 118 -2.38 8.61 -18.19
CA PRO A 118 -3.17 8.11 -19.33
C PRO A 118 -3.29 6.57 -19.33
N GLY A 119 -2.31 5.85 -18.84
CA GLY A 119 -2.34 4.39 -18.71
C GLY A 119 -3.39 3.87 -17.73
N LEU A 120 -4.02 4.72 -16.90
CA LEU A 120 -5.11 4.35 -16.01
C LEU A 120 -6.49 4.76 -16.52
N ALA A 121 -6.59 5.40 -17.68
CA ALA A 121 -7.88 5.74 -18.29
C ALA A 121 -8.85 4.56 -18.44
N PRO A 122 -8.41 3.32 -18.75
CA PRO A 122 -9.33 2.17 -18.78
C PRO A 122 -9.89 1.77 -17.41
N LEU A 123 -9.23 2.17 -16.33
CA LEU A 123 -9.59 1.83 -14.94
C LEU A 123 -10.31 2.97 -14.21
N GLU A 124 -10.26 4.17 -14.73
CA GLU A 124 -10.87 5.39 -14.17
C GLU A 124 -11.60 6.17 -15.26
N GLN A 125 -12.92 6.00 -15.36
CA GLN A 125 -13.76 6.59 -16.41
C GLN A 125 -14.98 7.28 -15.79
N PRO A 126 -15.12 8.61 -16.06
CA PRO A 126 -14.17 9.49 -16.74
C PRO A 126 -13.00 9.90 -15.84
N GLN A 127 -11.84 10.22 -16.44
CA GLN A 127 -10.77 10.92 -15.72
C GLN A 127 -11.12 12.41 -15.59
N PHE A 128 -10.74 13.02 -14.46
CA PHE A 128 -10.87 14.46 -14.18
C PHE A 128 -9.47 15.05 -13.90
N PRO A 129 -8.74 15.51 -14.95
CA PRO A 129 -7.35 15.92 -14.80
C PRO A 129 -7.14 17.08 -13.82
N ASP A 130 -8.04 18.06 -13.77
CA ASP A 130 -7.96 19.20 -12.84
C ASP A 130 -8.08 18.73 -11.37
N PHE A 131 -9.00 17.80 -11.10
CA PHE A 131 -9.09 17.17 -9.79
C PHE A 131 -7.80 16.41 -9.48
N GLY A 132 -7.30 15.60 -10.41
CA GLY A 132 -6.05 14.89 -10.24
C GLY A 132 -4.88 15.84 -9.95
N ALA A 133 -4.74 16.92 -10.70
CA ALA A 133 -3.70 17.92 -10.49
C ALA A 133 -3.79 18.56 -9.09
N SER A 134 -5.00 18.86 -8.62
CA SER A 134 -5.21 19.37 -7.26
C SER A 134 -4.73 18.37 -6.19
N GLN A 135 -4.90 17.07 -6.41
CA GLN A 135 -4.40 16.02 -5.51
C GLN A 135 -2.87 15.95 -5.53
N GLY A 136 -2.23 16.14 -6.69
CA GLY A 136 -0.78 16.25 -6.79
C GLY A 136 -0.20 17.43 -6.00
N GLN A 137 -0.93 18.54 -5.92
CA GLN A 137 -0.56 19.69 -5.06
C GLN A 137 -0.73 19.35 -3.56
N LYS A 138 -1.85 18.74 -3.18
CA LYS A 138 -2.10 18.30 -1.79
C LYS A 138 -1.05 17.30 -1.32
N LEU A 139 -0.65 16.37 -2.19
CA LEU A 139 0.40 15.40 -1.90
C LEU A 139 1.69 16.05 -1.40
N ARG A 140 2.11 17.16 -2.01
CA ARG A 140 3.34 17.86 -1.62
C ARG A 140 3.28 18.39 -0.18
N GLY A 141 2.12 18.87 0.26
CA GLY A 141 1.91 19.29 1.65
C GLY A 141 1.99 18.11 2.63
N ILE A 142 1.34 17.00 2.28
CA ILE A 142 1.34 15.78 3.09
C ILE A 142 2.74 15.16 3.17
N ALA A 143 3.45 15.12 2.03
CA ALA A 143 4.80 14.59 1.98
C ALA A 143 5.79 15.45 2.79
N ARG A 144 5.66 16.79 2.77
CA ARG A 144 6.47 17.68 3.64
C ARG A 144 6.16 17.47 5.13
N TRP A 145 4.89 17.28 5.50
CA TRP A 145 4.56 16.92 6.88
C TRP A 145 5.26 15.61 7.29
N LEU A 146 5.21 14.58 6.45
CA LEU A 146 5.87 13.29 6.74
C LEU A 146 7.40 13.42 6.75
N ASP A 147 7.98 14.25 5.88
CA ASP A 147 9.41 14.57 5.89
C ASP A 147 9.85 15.17 7.22
N GLY A 148 9.07 16.16 7.72
CA GLY A 148 9.32 16.78 9.03
C GLY A 148 9.23 15.79 10.19
N ASP A 149 8.25 14.89 10.16
CA ASP A 149 8.14 13.82 11.16
C ASP A 149 9.35 12.87 11.14
N LEU A 150 9.80 12.49 9.95
CA LEU A 150 10.94 11.59 9.76
C LEU A 150 12.31 12.23 10.04
N ALA A 151 12.36 13.54 10.21
CA ALA A 151 13.54 14.22 10.75
C ALA A 151 13.84 13.86 12.22
N HIS A 152 12.79 13.41 12.95
CA HIS A 152 12.86 13.18 14.40
C HIS A 152 12.64 11.71 14.80
N ARG A 153 12.32 10.83 13.85
CA ARG A 153 12.09 9.41 14.10
C ARG A 153 12.48 8.56 12.90
N PRO A 154 12.96 7.33 13.12
CA PRO A 154 13.46 6.49 12.03
C PRO A 154 12.35 5.89 11.14
N PHE A 155 11.11 5.73 11.65
CA PHE A 155 10.00 5.10 10.94
C PHE A 155 8.69 5.87 11.09
N VAL A 156 7.73 5.60 10.21
CA VAL A 156 6.45 6.32 10.13
C VAL A 156 5.65 6.28 11.43
N ALA A 157 5.69 5.16 12.16
CA ALA A 157 4.98 5.03 13.43
C ALA A 157 5.87 5.22 14.68
N GLY A 158 7.17 5.55 14.52
CA GLY A 158 8.10 5.76 15.64
C GLY A 158 9.43 5.03 15.48
N GLU A 159 9.83 4.23 16.47
CA GLU A 159 11.20 3.71 16.58
C GLU A 159 11.48 2.44 15.79
N ARG A 160 10.45 1.74 15.30
CA ARG A 160 10.60 0.49 14.58
C ARG A 160 9.75 0.43 13.31
N PHE A 161 10.18 -0.41 12.38
CA PHE A 161 9.44 -0.72 11.16
C PHE A 161 8.08 -1.38 11.47
N THR A 162 7.03 -0.90 10.81
CA THR A 162 5.65 -1.35 11.03
C THR A 162 4.87 -1.38 9.70
N ILE A 163 3.60 -1.79 9.76
CA ILE A 163 2.67 -1.73 8.62
C ILE A 163 2.53 -0.32 8.04
N ALA A 164 2.67 0.73 8.85
CA ALA A 164 2.60 2.11 8.38
C ALA A 164 3.72 2.46 7.39
N ASP A 165 4.92 1.89 7.59
CA ASP A 165 6.04 2.04 6.66
C ASP A 165 5.77 1.31 5.34
N ILE A 166 5.19 0.11 5.40
CA ILE A 166 4.78 -0.64 4.20
C ILE A 166 3.78 0.16 3.39
N THR A 167 2.76 0.73 4.04
CA THR A 167 1.73 1.54 3.38
C THR A 167 2.33 2.77 2.72
N ALA A 168 3.17 3.53 3.44
CA ALA A 168 3.83 4.73 2.92
C ALA A 168 4.75 4.41 1.74
N PHE A 169 5.57 3.37 1.89
CA PHE A 169 6.52 2.95 0.86
C PHE A 169 5.82 2.53 -0.44
N CYS A 170 4.82 1.66 -0.36
CA CYS A 170 4.08 1.21 -1.55
C CYS A 170 3.36 2.37 -2.25
N ALA A 171 2.83 3.34 -1.50
CA ALA A 171 2.21 4.53 -2.06
C ALA A 171 3.21 5.42 -2.80
N LEU A 172 4.37 5.70 -2.18
CA LEU A 172 5.42 6.52 -2.81
C LEU A 172 6.03 5.84 -4.03
N GLU A 173 6.22 4.52 -4.00
CA GLU A 173 6.71 3.78 -5.17
C GLU A 173 5.72 3.82 -6.33
N PHE A 174 4.42 3.81 -6.04
CA PHE A 174 3.38 3.97 -7.07
C PHE A 174 3.45 5.36 -7.72
N ALA A 175 3.56 6.43 -6.92
CA ALA A 175 3.74 7.78 -7.42
C ALA A 175 5.07 7.94 -8.18
N ARG A 176 6.15 7.36 -7.67
CA ARG A 176 7.47 7.38 -8.32
C ARG A 176 7.44 6.68 -9.69
N GLY A 177 6.82 5.52 -9.78
CA GLY A 177 6.74 4.74 -11.01
C GLY A 177 5.97 5.46 -12.11
N LEU A 178 4.79 5.97 -11.80
CA LEU A 178 3.86 6.51 -12.80
C LEU A 178 3.96 8.03 -12.97
N MET A 179 4.15 8.79 -11.89
CA MET A 179 4.16 10.25 -11.93
C MET A 179 5.56 10.86 -11.77
N LYS A 180 6.59 10.01 -11.66
CA LYS A 180 8.01 10.43 -11.48
C LYS A 180 8.24 11.27 -10.22
N PHE A 181 7.35 11.16 -9.24
CA PHE A 181 7.50 11.86 -7.97
C PHE A 181 8.65 11.28 -7.14
N LYS A 182 9.63 12.10 -6.82
CA LYS A 182 10.76 11.76 -5.95
C LYS A 182 10.86 12.79 -4.83
N PRO A 183 10.79 12.38 -3.56
CA PRO A 183 10.88 13.32 -2.44
C PRO A 183 12.15 14.20 -2.48
N GLY A 184 13.29 13.64 -2.88
CA GLY A 184 14.56 14.38 -2.98
C GLY A 184 14.52 15.53 -3.99
N ASP A 185 13.83 15.35 -5.13
CA ASP A 185 13.68 16.39 -6.14
C ASP A 185 12.77 17.54 -5.66
N GLU A 186 11.98 17.31 -4.61
CA GLU A 186 11.03 18.25 -3.98
C GLU A 186 11.53 18.79 -2.63
N GLN A 187 12.83 18.69 -2.36
CA GLN A 187 13.45 19.17 -1.12
C GLN A 187 12.92 18.51 0.16
N MET A 188 12.70 17.21 0.12
CA MET A 188 12.27 16.36 1.23
C MET A 188 13.33 15.30 1.54
N PRO A 189 14.47 15.69 2.14
CA PRO A 189 15.62 14.79 2.30
C PRO A 189 15.40 13.65 3.28
N HIS A 190 14.61 13.86 4.35
CA HIS A 190 14.35 12.84 5.36
C HIS A 190 13.41 11.75 4.82
N LEU A 191 12.37 12.15 4.08
CA LEU A 191 11.47 11.24 3.41
C LEU A 191 12.19 10.43 2.32
N GLN A 192 13.11 11.08 1.57
CA GLN A 192 13.93 10.39 0.58
C GLN A 192 14.84 9.37 1.26
N ALA A 193 15.58 9.77 2.30
CA ALA A 193 16.48 8.87 3.03
C ALA A 193 15.74 7.69 3.67
N TRP A 194 14.55 7.94 4.26
CA TRP A 194 13.70 6.88 4.79
C TRP A 194 13.25 5.94 3.66
N ARG A 195 12.76 6.47 2.54
CA ARG A 195 12.34 5.67 1.38
C ARG A 195 13.47 4.77 0.87
N ASP A 196 14.69 5.30 0.75
CA ASP A 196 15.85 4.56 0.25
C ASP A 196 16.22 3.43 1.21
N ARG A 197 16.24 3.69 2.52
CA ARG A 197 16.44 2.66 3.55
C ARG A 197 15.37 1.55 3.51
N ILE A 198 14.09 1.90 3.27
CA ILE A 198 13.04 0.88 3.12
C ILE A 198 13.23 0.08 1.82
N ALA A 199 13.69 0.71 0.75
CA ALA A 199 13.94 0.04 -0.53
C ALA A 199 15.06 -1.02 -0.48
N GLU A 200 15.97 -0.92 0.48
CA GLU A 200 17.05 -1.90 0.71
C GLU A 200 16.55 -3.18 1.41
N ARG A 201 15.35 -3.16 1.98
CA ARG A 201 14.79 -4.35 2.64
C ARG A 201 14.47 -5.44 1.61
N PRO A 202 14.76 -6.71 1.88
CA PRO A 202 14.44 -7.82 0.97
C PRO A 202 12.94 -7.86 0.59
N SER A 203 12.06 -7.50 1.52
CA SER A 203 10.61 -7.44 1.31
C SER A 203 10.17 -6.38 0.29
N ALA A 204 10.96 -5.32 0.12
CA ALA A 204 10.68 -4.28 -0.87
C ALA A 204 10.76 -4.80 -2.32
N ALA A 205 11.53 -5.86 -2.55
CA ALA A 205 11.63 -6.57 -3.83
C ALA A 205 10.54 -7.65 -3.99
N ALA A 206 9.79 -7.98 -2.93
CA ALA A 206 8.70 -8.94 -3.00
C ALA A 206 7.59 -8.39 -3.91
N LEU A 207 7.47 -9.00 -5.08
CA LEU A 207 6.39 -8.73 -6.02
C LEU A 207 5.24 -9.71 -5.76
N PRO A 208 4.00 -9.28 -6.04
CA PRO A 208 2.86 -10.20 -6.01
C PRO A 208 3.03 -11.32 -7.01
#